data_4f92bfac521fe4ee16a8137c6bc68ed8
#
_entry.id   4f92bfac521fe4ee16a8137c6bc68ed8
#
_cell.length_a   1.000
_cell.length_b   1.000
_cell.length_c   1.000
_cell.angle_alpha   90.00
_cell.angle_beta   90.00
_cell.angle_gamma   90.00
#
_symmetry.space_group_name_H-M   'P 1'
#
loop_
_entity.id
_entity.type
_entity.pdbx_description
1 polymer ?
#
loop_
_entity_poly.entity_id
_entity_poly.type
_entity_poly.pdbx_seq_one_letter_code
_entity_poly.pdbx_strand_id
1 'polypeptide(L)'
;VDSLPVVERAWSNWAKGRGLDVQQVLDFIHGKQAITSLRHFMPGASEAEIQREHAVLEQVEAQDTDGVHALPGAAALLARLNTLDIPWAIVTSGSVPVATSRLAASGLPRPAVFITAEQVQRGKPEPDPYLLGAERLGLAPQACVVVEDAAAGILSGLAAGCQVIAVNAPADAPKLDQVALALSSLVQLQVGKLAQGARIDVVR
;
A
#
# COMPACT_ATOMS: atom_id res chain seq x y z
N VAL A 1 -1.21 -5.40 -5.42
CA VAL A 1 -0.13 -5.52 -6.43
C VAL A 1 1.10 -6.05 -5.73
N ASP A 2 1.73 -7.08 -6.29
CA ASP A 2 3.08 -7.46 -5.89
C ASP A 2 4.08 -6.59 -6.65
N SER A 3 4.82 -5.78 -5.92
CA SER A 3 5.89 -4.93 -6.43
C SER A 3 7.17 -5.06 -5.60
N LEU A 4 7.23 -6.01 -4.67
CA LEU A 4 8.40 -6.22 -3.80
C LEU A 4 9.69 -6.36 -4.60
N PRO A 5 9.78 -7.18 -5.69
CA PRO A 5 11.02 -7.36 -6.41
C PRO A 5 11.60 -6.06 -6.98
N VAL A 6 10.75 -5.15 -7.49
CA VAL A 6 11.22 -3.87 -8.06
C VAL A 6 11.59 -2.87 -6.97
N VAL A 7 10.84 -2.83 -5.86
CA VAL A 7 11.16 -2.00 -4.70
C VAL A 7 12.51 -2.41 -4.11
N GLU A 8 12.69 -3.69 -3.85
CA GLU A 8 13.93 -4.22 -3.28
C GLU A 8 15.14 -3.99 -4.20
N ARG A 9 14.96 -4.11 -5.52
CA ARG A 9 16.01 -3.81 -6.51
C ARG A 9 16.43 -2.34 -6.47
N ALA A 10 15.47 -1.44 -6.53
CA ALA A 10 15.72 0.00 -6.51
C ALA A 10 16.42 0.44 -5.22
N TRP A 11 15.88 0.04 -4.08
CA TRP A 11 16.40 0.44 -2.77
C TRP A 11 17.72 -0.26 -2.41
N SER A 12 17.92 -1.52 -2.84
CA SER A 12 19.22 -2.19 -2.69
C SER A 12 20.33 -1.48 -3.46
N ASN A 13 20.04 -1.06 -4.69
CA ASN A 13 21.01 -0.31 -5.50
C ASN A 13 21.30 1.06 -4.88
N TRP A 14 20.26 1.74 -4.39
CA TRP A 14 20.42 3.03 -3.71
C TRP A 14 21.26 2.89 -2.43
N ALA A 15 20.99 1.88 -1.59
CA ALA A 15 21.71 1.60 -0.35
C ALA A 15 23.19 1.30 -0.62
N LYS A 16 23.48 0.43 -1.59
CA LYS A 16 24.86 0.09 -2.02
C LYS A 16 25.64 1.31 -2.48
N GLY A 17 25.00 2.18 -3.29
CA GLY A 17 25.62 3.41 -3.76
C GLY A 17 25.99 4.40 -2.65
N ARG A 18 25.40 4.24 -1.47
CA ARG A 18 25.65 5.07 -0.28
C ARG A 18 26.44 4.37 0.83
N GLY A 19 26.84 3.12 0.62
CA GLY A 19 27.55 2.33 1.62
C GLY A 19 26.70 1.98 2.85
N LEU A 20 25.37 1.96 2.70
CA LEU A 20 24.44 1.58 3.75
C LEU A 20 24.22 0.08 3.77
N ASP A 21 23.84 -0.47 4.93
CA ASP A 21 23.39 -1.84 5.04
C ASP A 21 22.06 -2.03 4.30
N VAL A 22 22.09 -2.91 3.30
CA VAL A 22 20.94 -3.16 2.44
C VAL A 22 19.75 -3.71 3.22
N GLN A 23 20.01 -4.66 4.15
CA GLN A 23 18.93 -5.29 4.91
C GLN A 23 18.25 -4.28 5.84
N GLN A 24 19.02 -3.44 6.51
CA GLN A 24 18.44 -2.37 7.34
C GLN A 24 17.56 -1.41 6.54
N VAL A 25 17.96 -1.10 5.29
CA VAL A 25 17.15 -0.24 4.41
C VAL A 25 15.86 -0.96 4.03
N LEU A 26 15.94 -2.21 3.58
CA LEU A 26 14.77 -2.99 3.17
C LEU A 26 13.78 -3.19 4.32
N ASP A 27 14.26 -3.53 5.51
CA ASP A 27 13.40 -3.71 6.70
C ASP A 27 12.65 -2.42 7.08
N PHE A 28 13.20 -1.25 6.74
CA PHE A 28 12.60 0.02 7.11
C PHE A 28 11.55 0.53 6.10
N ILE A 29 11.79 0.34 4.80
CA ILE A 29 11.04 1.05 3.75
C ILE A 29 9.63 0.52 3.49
N HIS A 30 9.36 -0.75 3.80
CA HIS A 30 8.12 -1.40 3.41
C HIS A 30 6.86 -0.69 3.92
N GLY A 31 5.99 -0.31 2.99
CA GLY A 31 4.72 0.36 3.26
C GLY A 31 4.82 1.85 3.60
N LYS A 32 6.03 2.43 3.65
CA LYS A 32 6.26 3.86 3.92
C LYS A 32 6.44 4.67 2.63
N GLN A 33 6.29 5.98 2.75
CA GLN A 33 6.65 6.89 1.67
C GLN A 33 8.17 6.94 1.49
N ALA A 34 8.64 6.98 0.23
CA ALA A 34 10.07 7.05 -0.09
C ALA A 34 10.75 8.25 0.56
N ILE A 35 10.11 9.42 0.55
CA ILE A 35 10.64 10.64 1.18
C ILE A 35 10.90 10.50 2.68
N THR A 36 10.03 9.75 3.38
CA THR A 36 10.20 9.46 4.82
C THR A 36 11.42 8.57 5.05
N SER A 37 11.60 7.58 4.20
CA SER A 37 12.75 6.67 4.27
C SER A 37 14.07 7.38 3.95
N LEU A 38 14.08 8.25 2.93
CA LEU A 38 15.25 9.05 2.59
C LEU A 38 15.66 9.98 3.74
N ARG A 39 14.72 10.67 4.37
CA ARG A 39 15.00 11.51 5.55
C ARG A 39 15.61 10.71 6.71
N HIS A 40 15.14 9.47 6.90
CA HIS A 40 15.68 8.59 7.94
C HIS A 40 17.15 8.18 7.66
N PHE A 41 17.45 7.79 6.43
CA PHE A 41 18.80 7.30 6.07
C PHE A 41 19.78 8.40 5.65
N MET A 42 19.33 9.65 5.55
CA MET A 42 20.15 10.82 5.21
C MET A 42 20.06 11.92 6.29
N PRO A 43 20.35 11.62 7.58
CA PRO A 43 20.04 12.52 8.70
C PRO A 43 20.82 13.86 8.68
N GLY A 44 21.86 13.97 7.87
CA GLY A 44 22.64 15.22 7.71
C GLY A 44 22.39 15.98 6.41
N ALA A 45 21.51 15.45 5.55
CA ALA A 45 21.23 16.06 4.26
C ALA A 45 20.24 17.23 4.39
N SER A 46 20.42 18.24 3.55
CA SER A 46 19.43 19.30 3.39
C SER A 46 18.17 18.78 2.70
N GLU A 47 17.03 19.44 2.93
CA GLU A 47 15.77 19.05 2.27
C GLU A 47 15.90 19.08 0.74
N ALA A 48 16.68 20.01 0.18
CA ALA A 48 16.94 20.06 -1.26
C ALA A 48 17.70 18.82 -1.78
N GLU A 49 18.61 18.26 -0.99
CA GLU A 49 19.30 17.00 -1.33
C GLU A 49 18.37 15.82 -1.25
N ILE A 50 17.54 15.74 -0.21
CA ILE A 50 16.53 14.70 -0.05
C ILE A 50 15.54 14.72 -1.22
N GLN A 51 15.07 15.89 -1.65
CA GLN A 51 14.17 16.03 -2.79
C GLN A 51 14.83 15.60 -4.12
N ARG A 52 16.11 15.90 -4.33
CA ARG A 52 16.84 15.43 -5.51
C ARG A 52 16.96 13.90 -5.52
N GLU A 53 17.32 13.30 -4.39
CA GLU A 53 17.39 11.84 -4.27
C GLU A 53 16.03 11.19 -4.48
N HIS A 54 14.98 11.79 -3.90
CA HIS A 54 13.62 11.31 -4.09
C HIS A 54 13.22 11.31 -5.56
N ALA A 55 13.51 12.39 -6.30
CA ALA A 55 13.18 12.48 -7.72
C ALA A 55 13.92 11.41 -8.57
N VAL A 56 15.19 11.13 -8.26
CA VAL A 56 15.97 10.08 -8.93
C VAL A 56 15.39 8.70 -8.63
N LEU A 57 15.15 8.40 -7.37
CA LEU A 57 14.61 7.11 -6.94
C LEU A 57 13.20 6.89 -7.50
N GLU A 58 12.34 7.90 -7.46
CA GLU A 58 10.99 7.86 -8.04
C GLU A 58 11.05 7.53 -9.54
N GLN A 59 11.95 8.15 -10.28
CA GLN A 59 12.13 7.85 -11.71
C GLN A 59 12.54 6.40 -11.93
N VAL A 60 13.47 5.87 -11.14
CA VAL A 60 13.90 4.47 -11.20
C VAL A 60 12.74 3.54 -10.91
N GLU A 61 12.00 3.77 -9.82
CA GLU A 61 10.85 2.95 -9.42
C GLU A 61 9.67 3.01 -10.39
N ALA A 62 9.47 4.16 -11.06
CA ALA A 62 8.40 4.32 -12.04
C ALA A 62 8.73 3.66 -13.39
N GLN A 63 10.01 3.57 -13.76
CA GLN A 63 10.45 2.95 -15.02
C GLN A 63 10.65 1.43 -14.91
N ASP A 64 11.04 0.94 -13.73
CA ASP A 64 11.23 -0.49 -13.51
C ASP A 64 9.91 -1.12 -13.06
N THR A 65 9.29 -1.88 -13.94
CA THR A 65 8.07 -2.66 -13.66
C THR A 65 8.27 -4.16 -13.89
N ASP A 66 9.51 -4.60 -14.07
CA ASP A 66 9.83 -6.01 -14.30
C ASP A 66 9.56 -6.86 -13.05
N GLY A 67 8.62 -7.78 -13.16
CA GLY A 67 8.13 -8.59 -12.04
C GLY A 67 6.94 -7.98 -11.29
N VAL A 68 6.44 -6.80 -11.67
CA VAL A 68 5.19 -6.26 -11.08
C VAL A 68 4.00 -7.01 -11.64
N HIS A 69 3.15 -7.55 -10.74
CA HIS A 69 1.95 -8.26 -11.13
C HIS A 69 0.83 -8.12 -10.09
N ALA A 70 -0.40 -8.47 -10.49
CA ALA A 70 -1.51 -8.54 -9.55
C ALA A 70 -1.32 -9.73 -8.59
N LEU A 71 -1.55 -9.51 -7.31
CA LEU A 71 -1.62 -10.61 -6.35
C LEU A 71 -2.74 -11.60 -6.72
N PRO A 72 -2.55 -12.91 -6.48
CA PRO A 72 -3.58 -13.90 -6.71
C PRO A 72 -4.92 -13.51 -6.05
N GLY A 73 -6.00 -13.51 -6.82
CA GLY A 73 -7.33 -13.12 -6.36
C GLY A 73 -7.66 -11.63 -6.49
N ALA A 74 -6.68 -10.73 -6.70
CA ALA A 74 -6.93 -9.30 -6.75
C ALA A 74 -7.89 -8.89 -7.86
N ALA A 75 -7.67 -9.34 -9.09
CA ALA A 75 -8.54 -9.03 -10.23
C ALA A 75 -9.97 -9.54 -10.01
N ALA A 76 -10.13 -10.77 -9.50
CA ALA A 76 -11.44 -11.36 -9.21
C ALA A 76 -12.19 -10.59 -8.11
N LEU A 77 -11.48 -10.18 -7.05
CA LEU A 77 -12.04 -9.38 -5.97
C LEU A 77 -12.55 -8.03 -6.49
N LEU A 78 -11.72 -7.29 -7.26
CA LEU A 78 -12.12 -5.99 -7.81
C LEU A 78 -13.28 -6.11 -8.81
N ALA A 79 -13.27 -7.12 -9.67
CA ALA A 79 -14.39 -7.42 -10.57
C ALA A 79 -15.69 -7.69 -9.79
N ARG A 80 -15.57 -8.44 -8.69
CA ARG A 80 -16.72 -8.73 -7.82
C ARG A 80 -17.26 -7.47 -7.14
N LEU A 81 -16.39 -6.60 -6.61
CA LEU A 81 -16.77 -5.32 -6.01
C LEU A 81 -17.54 -4.46 -7.02
N ASN A 82 -17.02 -4.36 -8.25
CA ASN A 82 -17.68 -3.62 -9.33
C ASN A 82 -19.07 -4.20 -9.68
N THR A 83 -19.17 -5.53 -9.79
CA THR A 83 -20.46 -6.21 -10.08
C THR A 83 -21.52 -5.96 -9.00
N LEU A 84 -21.08 -5.78 -7.76
CA LEU A 84 -21.94 -5.55 -6.60
C LEU A 84 -22.18 -4.06 -6.32
N ASP A 85 -21.64 -3.14 -7.12
CA ASP A 85 -21.64 -1.70 -6.86
C ASP A 85 -21.12 -1.36 -5.45
N ILE A 86 -20.08 -2.06 -4.99
CA ILE A 86 -19.40 -1.76 -3.73
C ILE A 86 -18.24 -0.82 -4.05
N PRO A 87 -18.24 0.42 -3.50
CA PRO A 87 -17.18 1.37 -3.78
C PRO A 87 -15.86 0.89 -3.19
N TRP A 88 -14.78 1.15 -3.91
CA TRP A 88 -13.43 0.81 -3.49
C TRP A 88 -12.41 1.85 -3.93
N ALA A 89 -11.28 1.88 -3.23
CA ALA A 89 -10.17 2.79 -3.47
C ALA A 89 -8.84 2.03 -3.47
N ILE A 90 -7.85 2.60 -4.13
CA ILE A 90 -6.45 2.26 -3.88
C ILE A 90 -5.84 3.37 -3.03
N VAL A 91 -5.17 2.98 -1.93
CA VAL A 91 -4.46 3.88 -1.03
C VAL A 91 -3.02 3.41 -0.90
N THR A 92 -2.10 4.12 -1.54
CA THR A 92 -0.69 3.72 -1.64
C THR A 92 0.25 4.77 -1.07
N SER A 93 1.40 4.33 -0.55
CA SER A 93 2.52 5.21 -0.19
C SER A 93 3.42 5.58 -1.38
N GLY A 94 3.17 5.01 -2.55
CA GLY A 94 3.85 5.38 -3.79
C GLY A 94 3.40 6.73 -4.31
N SER A 95 4.30 7.43 -4.99
CA SER A 95 3.99 8.66 -5.73
C SER A 95 3.11 8.38 -6.95
N VAL A 96 2.53 9.43 -7.54
CA VAL A 96 1.67 9.30 -8.74
C VAL A 96 2.37 8.55 -9.87
N PRO A 97 3.63 8.86 -10.27
CA PRO A 97 4.31 8.12 -11.33
C PRO A 97 4.49 6.64 -11.00
N VAL A 98 4.98 6.33 -9.79
CA VAL A 98 5.24 4.97 -9.33
C VAL A 98 3.93 4.16 -9.23
N ALA A 99 2.92 4.71 -8.60
CA ALA A 99 1.63 4.04 -8.41
C ALA A 99 0.91 3.78 -9.74
N THR A 100 0.99 4.74 -10.68
CA THR A 100 0.35 4.61 -12.00
C THR A 100 1.04 3.55 -12.84
N SER A 101 2.39 3.53 -12.87
CA SER A 101 3.15 2.53 -13.65
C SER A 101 2.94 1.11 -13.12
N ARG A 102 2.96 0.93 -11.78
CA ARG A 102 2.70 -0.37 -11.16
C ARG A 102 1.27 -0.85 -11.37
N LEU A 103 0.29 0.04 -11.28
CA LEU A 103 -1.11 -0.32 -11.57
C LEU A 103 -1.26 -0.76 -13.03
N ALA A 104 -0.68 -0.03 -13.97
CA ALA A 104 -0.72 -0.39 -15.40
C ALA A 104 -0.04 -1.74 -15.65
N ALA A 105 1.14 -1.98 -15.08
CA ALA A 105 1.87 -3.24 -15.22
C ALA A 105 1.10 -4.43 -14.63
N SER A 106 0.36 -4.23 -13.55
CA SER A 106 -0.43 -5.28 -12.90
C SER A 106 -1.69 -5.68 -13.68
N GLY A 107 -2.12 -4.90 -14.67
CA GLY A 107 -3.36 -5.13 -15.42
C GLY A 107 -4.65 -4.94 -14.60
N LEU A 108 -4.56 -4.40 -13.39
CA LEU A 108 -5.73 -4.14 -12.55
C LEU A 108 -6.47 -2.87 -13.02
N PRO A 109 -7.79 -2.78 -12.82
CA PRO A 109 -8.57 -1.62 -13.20
C PRO A 109 -8.17 -0.39 -12.37
N ARG A 110 -8.22 0.79 -13.00
CA ARG A 110 -8.02 2.05 -12.29
C ARG A 110 -9.23 2.36 -11.40
N PRO A 111 -9.03 2.65 -10.11
CA PRO A 111 -10.12 3.01 -9.20
C PRO A 111 -10.63 4.43 -9.49
N ALA A 112 -11.88 4.71 -9.08
CA ALA A 112 -12.41 6.07 -9.06
C ALA A 112 -11.70 6.93 -7.99
N VAL A 113 -11.33 6.32 -6.86
CA VAL A 113 -10.58 6.95 -5.77
C VAL A 113 -9.18 6.33 -5.69
N PHE A 114 -8.16 7.14 -5.97
CA PHE A 114 -6.75 6.73 -5.99
C PHE A 114 -5.94 7.71 -5.14
N ILE A 115 -5.56 7.28 -3.93
CA ILE A 115 -4.79 8.08 -2.98
C ILE A 115 -3.32 7.69 -3.11
N THR A 116 -2.47 8.68 -3.33
CA THR A 116 -1.01 8.56 -3.48
C THR A 116 -0.28 9.41 -2.45
N ALA A 117 1.05 9.30 -2.40
CA ALA A 117 1.89 9.97 -1.41
C ALA A 117 1.69 11.49 -1.36
N GLU A 118 1.47 12.12 -2.50
CA GLU A 118 1.38 13.59 -2.63
C GLU A 118 0.10 14.18 -2.04
N GLN A 119 -0.92 13.35 -1.81
CA GLN A 119 -2.24 13.80 -1.35
C GLN A 119 -2.34 13.89 0.16
N VAL A 120 -1.34 13.42 0.89
CA VAL A 120 -1.30 13.41 2.36
C VAL A 120 -0.01 14.00 2.89
N GLN A 121 -0.10 14.71 4.02
CA GLN A 121 1.09 15.24 4.67
C GLN A 121 1.83 14.17 5.46
N ARG A 122 1.10 13.25 6.07
CA ARG A 122 1.64 12.15 6.87
C ARG A 122 1.24 10.84 6.22
N GLY A 123 2.24 10.12 5.72
CA GLY A 123 2.04 8.79 5.14
C GLY A 123 1.86 7.70 6.21
N LYS A 124 1.59 6.47 5.77
CA LYS A 124 1.56 5.28 6.64
C LYS A 124 2.84 5.22 7.50
N PRO A 125 2.78 4.93 8.80
CA PRO A 125 1.67 4.35 9.55
C PRO A 125 0.62 5.32 10.09
N GLU A 126 0.70 6.63 9.80
CA GLU A 126 -0.31 7.59 10.20
C GLU A 126 -1.66 7.32 9.52
N PRO A 127 -2.80 7.69 10.12
CA PRO A 127 -4.13 7.35 9.61
C PRO A 127 -4.55 8.15 8.36
N ASP A 128 -3.87 9.24 8.07
CA ASP A 128 -4.27 10.24 7.07
C ASP A 128 -4.62 9.64 5.71
N PRO A 129 -3.84 8.67 5.14
CA PRO A 129 -4.15 8.09 3.83
C PRO A 129 -5.49 7.37 3.79
N TYR A 130 -5.83 6.60 4.83
CA TYR A 130 -7.10 5.86 4.88
C TYR A 130 -8.28 6.75 5.27
N LEU A 131 -8.06 7.76 6.11
CA LEU A 131 -9.07 8.79 6.38
C LEU A 131 -9.45 9.53 5.10
N LEU A 132 -8.47 9.95 4.29
CA LEU A 132 -8.72 10.58 3.01
C LEU A 132 -9.40 9.62 2.02
N GLY A 133 -9.00 8.36 2.00
CA GLY A 133 -9.64 7.33 1.17
C GLY A 133 -11.13 7.16 1.51
N ALA A 134 -11.47 7.05 2.79
CA ALA A 134 -12.83 6.96 3.27
C ALA A 134 -13.65 8.22 2.94
N GLU A 135 -13.09 9.40 3.17
CA GLU A 135 -13.69 10.69 2.80
C GLU A 135 -14.04 10.75 1.31
N ARG A 136 -13.10 10.38 0.43
CA ARG A 136 -13.31 10.38 -1.03
C ARG A 136 -14.32 9.34 -1.51
N LEU A 137 -14.51 8.27 -0.77
CA LEU A 137 -15.58 7.29 -1.00
C LEU A 137 -16.93 7.75 -0.43
N GLY A 138 -16.98 8.83 0.35
CA GLY A 138 -18.18 9.30 1.03
C GLY A 138 -18.63 8.41 2.18
N LEU A 139 -17.70 7.70 2.82
CA LEU A 139 -17.96 6.72 3.87
C LEU A 139 -17.28 7.10 5.19
N ALA A 140 -17.87 6.70 6.32
CA ALA A 140 -17.18 6.74 7.59
C ALA A 140 -16.06 5.68 7.62
N PRO A 141 -14.89 5.96 8.22
CA PRO A 141 -13.81 4.98 8.31
C PRO A 141 -14.23 3.63 8.90
N GLN A 142 -15.12 3.65 9.89
CA GLN A 142 -15.65 2.44 10.55
C GLN A 142 -16.51 1.57 9.62
N ALA A 143 -17.00 2.15 8.51
CA ALA A 143 -17.73 1.42 7.48
C ALA A 143 -16.81 0.91 6.35
N CYS A 144 -15.50 1.18 6.44
CA CYS A 144 -14.51 0.78 5.47
C CYS A 144 -13.71 -0.44 5.94
N VAL A 145 -13.36 -1.29 4.99
CA VAL A 145 -12.41 -2.39 5.19
C VAL A 145 -11.13 -2.06 4.45
N VAL A 146 -10.02 -2.07 5.16
CA VAL A 146 -8.66 -1.96 4.61
C VAL A 146 -8.11 -3.36 4.40
N VAL A 147 -7.57 -3.61 3.22
CA VAL A 147 -6.84 -4.86 2.90
C VAL A 147 -5.37 -4.50 2.69
N GLU A 148 -4.50 -5.05 3.52
CA GLU A 148 -3.09 -4.67 3.61
C GLU A 148 -2.16 -5.86 3.81
N ASP A 149 -0.92 -5.72 3.33
CA ASP A 149 0.16 -6.68 3.46
C ASP A 149 1.36 -6.14 4.28
N ALA A 150 1.48 -4.82 4.37
CA ALA A 150 2.61 -4.16 5.04
C ALA A 150 2.26 -3.70 6.46
N ALA A 151 3.20 -3.86 7.39
CA ALA A 151 3.05 -3.44 8.79
C ALA A 151 2.60 -1.97 8.93
N ALA A 152 3.22 -1.06 8.17
CA ALA A 152 2.85 0.36 8.21
C ALA A 152 1.41 0.60 7.74
N GLY A 153 0.92 -0.17 6.75
CA GLY A 153 -0.44 -0.07 6.27
C GLY A 153 -1.47 -0.63 7.24
N ILE A 154 -1.16 -1.76 7.89
CA ILE A 154 -1.99 -2.34 8.95
C ILE A 154 -2.17 -1.33 10.09
N LEU A 155 -1.07 -0.75 10.58
CA LEU A 155 -1.11 0.26 11.63
C LEU A 155 -1.93 1.49 11.22
N SER A 156 -1.76 1.95 9.99
CA SER A 156 -2.48 3.11 9.44
C SER A 156 -4.00 2.85 9.34
N GLY A 157 -4.40 1.66 8.87
CA GLY A 157 -5.81 1.26 8.79
C GLY A 157 -6.48 1.18 10.15
N LEU A 158 -5.80 0.56 11.13
CA LEU A 158 -6.27 0.49 12.51
C LEU A 158 -6.36 1.87 13.15
N ALA A 159 -5.35 2.73 12.96
CA ALA A 159 -5.35 4.10 13.47
C ALA A 159 -6.45 4.97 12.86
N ALA A 160 -6.84 4.72 11.61
CA ALA A 160 -7.97 5.37 10.95
C ALA A 160 -9.34 4.91 11.48
N GLY A 161 -9.38 3.85 12.29
CA GLY A 161 -10.63 3.26 12.79
C GLY A 161 -11.34 2.36 11.77
N CYS A 162 -10.64 1.92 10.73
CA CYS A 162 -11.16 0.96 9.77
C CYS A 162 -11.09 -0.47 10.31
N GLN A 163 -11.90 -1.37 9.76
CA GLN A 163 -11.64 -2.79 9.89
C GLN A 163 -10.46 -3.16 8.97
N VAL A 164 -9.51 -3.96 9.47
CA VAL A 164 -8.32 -4.33 8.70
C VAL A 164 -8.30 -5.83 8.44
N ILE A 165 -8.06 -6.22 7.21
CA ILE A 165 -7.74 -7.58 6.78
C ILE A 165 -6.27 -7.58 6.37
N ALA A 166 -5.44 -8.31 7.11
CA ALA A 166 -4.05 -8.53 6.74
C ALA A 166 -3.97 -9.69 5.74
N VAL A 167 -3.28 -9.49 4.62
CA VAL A 167 -3.10 -10.52 3.59
C VAL A 167 -1.62 -10.69 3.31
N ASN A 168 -1.10 -11.90 3.49
CA ASN A 168 0.32 -12.21 3.30
C ASN A 168 1.27 -11.28 4.10
N ALA A 169 0.80 -10.79 5.23
CA ALA A 169 1.59 -9.93 6.10
C ALA A 169 2.67 -10.74 6.84
N PRO A 170 3.82 -10.12 7.20
CA PRO A 170 4.81 -10.77 8.04
C PRO A 170 4.21 -11.28 9.35
N ALA A 171 4.61 -12.47 9.80
CA ALA A 171 4.04 -13.10 10.98
C ALA A 171 4.29 -12.30 12.28
N ASP A 172 5.30 -11.45 12.28
CA ASP A 172 5.69 -10.56 13.37
C ASP A 172 5.17 -9.12 13.18
N ALA A 173 4.31 -8.89 12.18
CA ALA A 173 3.75 -7.57 11.96
C ALA A 173 2.99 -7.08 13.22
N PRO A 174 3.19 -5.82 13.62
CA PRO A 174 2.60 -5.31 14.85
C PRO A 174 1.07 -5.26 14.75
N LYS A 175 0.41 -5.54 15.88
CA LYS A 175 -1.06 -5.49 16.03
C LYS A 175 -1.84 -6.46 15.13
N LEU A 176 -1.26 -7.58 14.72
CA LEU A 176 -2.00 -8.64 14.02
C LEU A 176 -3.14 -9.24 14.86
N ASP A 177 -3.06 -9.14 16.19
CA ASP A 177 -4.12 -9.50 17.13
C ASP A 177 -5.34 -8.56 17.09
N GLN A 178 -5.21 -7.37 16.46
CA GLN A 178 -6.27 -6.36 16.32
C GLN A 178 -6.93 -6.34 14.95
N VAL A 179 -6.40 -7.07 13.97
CA VAL A 179 -7.01 -7.14 12.64
C VAL A 179 -8.26 -8.05 12.65
N ALA A 180 -9.23 -7.73 11.81
CA ALA A 180 -10.45 -8.54 11.68
C ALA A 180 -10.16 -9.94 11.13
N LEU A 181 -9.22 -10.05 10.20
CA LEU A 181 -8.79 -11.31 9.58
C LEU A 181 -7.31 -11.23 9.21
N ALA A 182 -6.59 -12.35 9.32
CA ALA A 182 -5.25 -12.55 8.77
C ALA A 182 -5.29 -13.74 7.80
N LEU A 183 -4.96 -13.50 6.54
CA LEU A 183 -5.07 -14.43 5.43
C LEU A 183 -3.75 -14.56 4.68
N SER A 184 -3.52 -15.69 4.05
CA SER A 184 -2.34 -15.91 3.21
C SER A 184 -2.55 -15.47 1.74
N SER A 185 -3.81 -15.25 1.31
CA SER A 185 -4.10 -14.88 -0.06
C SER A 185 -5.49 -14.21 -0.19
N LEU A 186 -5.62 -13.30 -1.16
CA LEU A 186 -6.90 -12.69 -1.53
C LEU A 186 -7.90 -13.69 -2.12
N VAL A 187 -7.45 -14.84 -2.63
CA VAL A 187 -8.36 -15.90 -3.12
C VAL A 187 -9.27 -16.45 -2.04
N GLN A 188 -8.91 -16.27 -0.78
CA GLN A 188 -9.71 -16.68 0.38
C GLN A 188 -10.88 -15.72 0.67
N LEU A 189 -10.91 -14.53 0.05
CA LEU A 189 -11.96 -13.53 0.27
C LEU A 189 -13.11 -13.72 -0.71
N GLN A 190 -14.31 -13.86 -0.17
CA GLN A 190 -15.54 -13.74 -0.93
C GLN A 190 -16.36 -12.54 -0.44
N VAL A 191 -16.90 -11.78 -1.39
CA VAL A 191 -17.71 -10.59 -1.07
C VAL A 191 -19.13 -10.79 -1.56
N GLY A 192 -20.09 -10.59 -0.66
CA GLY A 192 -21.51 -10.55 -0.91
C GLY A 192 -22.10 -9.18 -0.61
N LYS A 193 -23.16 -8.77 -1.31
CA LYS A 193 -23.90 -7.53 -1.03
C LYS A 193 -25.00 -7.84 -0.01
N LEU A 194 -25.14 -6.95 0.97
CA LEU A 194 -26.28 -6.93 1.90
C LEU A 194 -27.19 -5.74 1.56
N ALA A 195 -28.38 -5.69 2.16
CA ALA A 195 -29.29 -4.55 2.01
C ALA A 195 -28.62 -3.23 2.46
N GLN A 196 -27.74 -3.31 3.46
CA GLN A 196 -26.87 -2.22 3.88
C GLN A 196 -25.44 -2.76 4.01
N GLY A 197 -24.54 -2.30 3.12
CA GLY A 197 -23.13 -2.64 3.13
C GLY A 197 -22.77 -3.96 2.41
N ALA A 198 -21.66 -4.55 2.81
CA ALA A 198 -21.10 -5.76 2.24
C ALA A 198 -20.83 -6.81 3.31
N ARG A 199 -20.93 -8.08 2.94
CA ARG A 199 -20.47 -9.21 3.75
C ARG A 199 -19.18 -9.73 3.16
N ILE A 200 -18.21 -9.95 4.01
CA ILE A 200 -16.94 -10.59 3.65
C ILE A 200 -16.90 -11.95 4.30
N ASP A 201 -16.77 -12.98 3.49
CA ASP A 201 -16.65 -14.37 3.91
C ASP A 201 -15.24 -14.88 3.58
N VAL A 202 -14.77 -15.83 4.37
CA VAL A 202 -13.49 -16.52 4.13
C VAL A 202 -13.77 -17.91 3.62
N VAL A 203 -13.22 -18.26 2.46
CA VAL A 203 -13.23 -19.63 1.93
C VAL A 203 -11.93 -20.33 2.31
N ARG A 204 -12.07 -21.58 2.70
CA ARG A 204 -10.94 -22.47 3.03
C ARG A 204 -10.41 -23.15 1.79
#